data_c72492510e58d6faab0b3b52f3f4df6c
#
_entry.id   c72492510e58d6faab0b3b52f3f4df6c
#
_cell.length_a   1.000
_cell.length_b   1.000
_cell.length_c   1.000
_cell.angle_alpha   90.00
_cell.angle_beta   90.00
_cell.angle_gamma   90.00
#
_symmetry.space_group_name_H-M   'P 1'
#
loop_
_entity.id
_entity.type
_entity.pdbx_description
1 polymer ?
#
loop_
_entity_poly.entity_id
_entity_poly.type
_entity_poly.pdbx_seq_one_letter_code
_entity_poly.pdbx_strand_id
1 'polypeptide(L)'
;LTAFLFVASIPAGQATFVDTVEAAYLGAALETQDDRMPPDRMQGVVSIRDSIRLAGWRNNKVFLSEVFQPHNWPAKYDMTLDHNIVSMGEQDFKLYVTTDGSPYIIDVSSCDDTKCTPVVSIDTPLPNIGCRYANASVMTRHGFIYASTMGLVLLTGTGAWHIITKKWFGE
;
A
#
# COMPACT_ATOMS: atom_id res chain seq x y z
N LEU A 1 24.00 -2.16 -4.33
CA LEU A 1 23.77 -1.41 -3.07
C LEU A 1 24.80 -1.90 -2.06
N THR A 2 25.58 -0.98 -1.51
CA THR A 2 26.55 -1.30 -0.46
C THR A 2 25.81 -1.32 0.87
N ALA A 3 25.75 -2.47 1.53
CA ALA A 3 25.14 -2.57 2.84
C ALA A 3 25.95 -1.81 3.89
N PHE A 4 25.28 -1.16 4.83
CA PHE A 4 25.93 -0.62 6.03
C PHE A 4 26.11 -1.77 7.01
N LEU A 5 27.37 -2.04 7.39
CA LEU A 5 27.73 -3.14 8.28
C LEU A 5 28.14 -2.60 9.65
N PHE A 6 27.83 -3.38 10.70
CA PHE A 6 28.23 -3.03 12.06
C PHE A 6 29.76 -3.08 12.22
N VAL A 7 30.33 -2.01 12.74
CA VAL A 7 31.78 -1.91 12.98
C VAL A 7 32.10 -2.13 14.46
N ALA A 8 31.53 -1.32 15.34
CA ALA A 8 31.81 -1.39 16.76
C ALA A 8 30.80 -0.65 17.61
N SER A 9 30.70 -1.03 18.88
CA SER A 9 30.01 -0.23 19.91
C SER A 9 31.04 0.63 20.64
N ILE A 10 30.78 1.93 20.75
CA ILE A 10 31.63 2.89 21.46
C ILE A 10 30.92 3.38 22.72
N PRO A 11 31.66 3.62 23.83
CA PRO A 11 31.09 4.17 25.06
C PRO A 11 30.47 5.55 24.85
N ALA A 12 29.39 5.83 25.55
CA ALA A 12 28.81 7.18 25.56
C ALA A 12 29.83 8.20 26.09
N GLY A 13 30.04 9.27 25.33
CA GLY A 13 31.03 10.31 25.68
C GLY A 13 32.36 10.21 24.94
N GLN A 14 32.60 9.16 24.19
CA GLN A 14 33.77 9.09 23.32
C GLN A 14 33.51 9.96 22.08
N ALA A 15 34.31 10.99 21.88
CA ALA A 15 34.12 11.98 20.83
C ALA A 15 34.66 11.54 19.46
N THR A 16 35.57 10.58 19.44
CA THR A 16 36.25 10.12 18.19
C THR A 16 36.36 8.61 18.19
N PHE A 17 36.15 8.02 17.04
CA PHE A 17 36.38 6.60 16.76
C PHE A 17 37.20 6.48 15.48
N VAL A 18 38.26 5.66 15.51
CA VAL A 18 39.05 5.35 14.32
C VAL A 18 38.67 3.94 13.87
N ASP A 19 38.09 3.84 12.70
CA ASP A 19 37.76 2.55 12.09
C ASP A 19 39.02 1.89 11.54
N THR A 20 39.38 0.79 12.16
CA THR A 20 40.54 -0.05 11.72
C THR A 20 40.09 -1.49 11.42
N VAL A 21 38.75 -1.72 11.37
CA VAL A 21 38.20 -3.06 11.15
C VAL A 21 38.30 -3.43 9.67
N GLU A 22 38.96 -4.51 9.37
CA GLU A 22 39.00 -5.04 8.01
C GLU A 22 37.62 -5.55 7.58
N ALA A 23 37.29 -5.44 6.29
CA ALA A 23 35.99 -5.80 5.72
C ALA A 23 35.58 -7.24 6.05
N ALA A 24 36.52 -8.16 6.25
CA ALA A 24 36.23 -9.55 6.60
C ALA A 24 35.69 -9.73 8.03
N TYR A 25 35.86 -8.74 8.91
CA TYR A 25 35.43 -8.79 10.32
C TYR A 25 34.26 -7.86 10.64
N LEU A 26 33.68 -7.25 9.62
CA LEU A 26 32.47 -6.45 9.78
C LEU A 26 31.31 -7.34 10.24
N GLY A 27 30.48 -6.81 11.13
CA GLY A 27 29.36 -7.51 11.70
C GLY A 27 28.13 -7.57 10.80
N ALA A 28 26.97 -7.79 11.41
CA ALA A 28 25.70 -7.87 10.67
C ALA A 28 25.38 -6.57 9.92
N ALA A 29 24.63 -6.70 8.84
CA ALA A 29 24.09 -5.54 8.14
C ALA A 29 23.14 -4.75 9.04
N LEU A 30 23.13 -3.43 8.87
CA LEU A 30 22.22 -2.56 9.60
C LEU A 30 20.78 -2.89 9.17
N GLU A 31 19.96 -3.36 10.12
CA GLU A 31 18.58 -3.75 9.86
C GLU A 31 17.72 -2.59 9.36
N THR A 32 18.06 -1.36 9.74
CA THR A 32 17.31 -0.14 9.39
C THR A 32 17.84 0.56 8.13
N GLN A 33 18.74 -0.04 7.38
CA GLN A 33 19.35 0.62 6.18
C GLN A 33 18.32 0.96 5.09
N ASP A 34 17.24 0.21 5.01
CA ASP A 34 16.15 0.40 4.05
C ASP A 34 14.93 1.13 4.67
N ASP A 35 15.05 1.55 5.93
CA ASP A 35 14.02 2.29 6.62
C ASP A 35 13.79 3.64 5.93
N ARG A 36 12.53 3.95 5.72
CA ARG A 36 12.09 5.20 5.13
C ARG A 36 10.93 5.78 5.91
N MET A 37 10.97 7.08 6.12
CA MET A 37 9.85 7.82 6.72
C MET A 37 8.58 7.69 5.84
N PRO A 38 7.38 7.84 6.44
CA PRO A 38 6.15 7.92 5.67
C PRO A 38 6.27 8.96 4.56
N PRO A 39 5.74 8.68 3.35
CA PRO A 39 5.75 9.66 2.27
C PRO A 39 5.02 10.94 2.64
N ASP A 40 5.58 12.08 2.28
CA ASP A 40 4.95 13.38 2.50
C ASP A 40 3.59 13.49 1.79
N ARG A 41 2.65 14.19 2.40
CA ARG A 41 1.36 14.57 1.82
C ARG A 41 0.56 13.37 1.31
N MET A 42 0.51 12.29 2.05
CA MET A 42 -0.41 11.20 1.76
C MET A 42 -1.85 11.73 1.78
N GLN A 43 -2.65 11.29 0.81
CA GLN A 43 -4.04 11.70 0.66
C GLN A 43 -4.99 10.88 1.54
N GLY A 44 -4.53 9.72 2.01
CA GLY A 44 -5.22 8.89 2.98
C GLY A 44 -4.38 7.70 3.42
N VAL A 45 -4.83 7.09 4.50
CA VAL A 45 -4.20 5.91 5.11
C VAL A 45 -5.30 4.96 5.56
N VAL A 46 -5.12 3.66 5.33
CA VAL A 46 -5.97 2.58 5.85
C VAL A 46 -5.12 1.59 6.63
N SER A 47 -5.71 1.00 7.66
CA SER A 47 -5.08 -0.06 8.44
C SER A 47 -5.38 -1.42 7.81
N ILE A 48 -4.35 -2.23 7.63
CA ILE A 48 -4.48 -3.63 7.25
C ILE A 48 -4.54 -4.41 8.56
N ARG A 49 -5.75 -4.84 8.92
CA ARG A 49 -6.11 -5.24 10.28
C ARG A 49 -5.28 -6.40 10.84
N ASP A 50 -5.03 -7.42 10.05
CA ASP A 50 -4.41 -8.65 10.54
C ASP A 50 -2.88 -8.67 10.48
N SER A 51 -2.26 -7.71 9.80
CA SER A 51 -0.79 -7.62 9.67
C SER A 51 -0.17 -6.46 10.45
N ILE A 52 -0.97 -5.68 11.19
CA ILE A 52 -0.52 -4.46 11.90
C ILE A 52 0.35 -3.61 10.96
N ARG A 53 -0.18 -3.35 9.79
CA ARG A 53 0.45 -2.69 8.67
C ARG A 53 -0.43 -1.54 8.22
N LEU A 54 0.16 -0.49 7.71
CA LEU A 54 -0.57 0.63 7.13
C LEU A 54 -0.39 0.63 5.61
N ALA A 55 -1.46 0.96 4.91
CA ALA A 55 -1.42 1.30 3.50
C ALA A 55 -1.81 2.76 3.33
N GLY A 56 -1.07 3.50 2.53
CA GLY A 56 -1.37 4.89 2.21
C GLY A 56 -1.24 5.15 0.72
N TRP A 57 -1.72 6.30 0.26
CA TRP A 57 -1.61 6.66 -1.15
C TRP A 57 -1.36 8.15 -1.36
N ARG A 58 -0.75 8.44 -2.50
CA ARG A 58 -0.57 9.77 -3.03
C ARG A 58 -0.60 9.73 -4.56
N ASN A 59 -1.49 10.50 -5.16
CA ASN A 59 -1.73 10.49 -6.61
C ASN A 59 -2.05 9.06 -7.09
N ASN A 60 -1.22 8.48 -7.94
CA ASN A 60 -1.36 7.11 -8.46
C ASN A 60 -0.44 6.09 -7.77
N LYS A 61 0.12 6.42 -6.62
CA LYS A 61 1.01 5.52 -5.89
C LYS A 61 0.38 5.03 -4.59
N VAL A 62 0.51 3.73 -4.37
CA VAL A 62 0.23 3.05 -3.10
C VAL A 62 1.55 2.79 -2.39
N PHE A 63 1.54 2.99 -1.09
CA PHE A 63 2.67 2.75 -0.19
C PHE A 63 2.23 1.81 0.92
N LEU A 64 3.12 0.93 1.36
CA LEU A 64 2.87 0.08 2.52
C LEU A 64 3.95 0.30 3.58
N SER A 65 3.53 0.31 4.85
CA SER A 65 4.49 0.25 5.95
C SER A 65 5.07 -1.16 6.08
N GLU A 66 6.18 -1.28 6.80
CA GLU A 66 6.68 -2.58 7.25
C GLU A 66 5.72 -3.19 8.29
N VAL A 67 5.73 -4.52 8.40
CA VAL A 67 4.90 -5.24 9.37
C VAL A 67 5.35 -4.88 10.78
N PHE A 68 4.42 -4.57 11.68
CA PHE A 68 4.66 -4.08 13.04
C PHE A 68 5.48 -2.78 13.16
N GLN A 69 5.81 -2.13 12.03
CA GLN A 69 6.57 -0.88 12.01
C GLN A 69 5.82 0.20 11.22
N PRO A 70 4.78 0.81 11.78
CA PRO A 70 3.94 1.78 11.07
C PRO A 70 4.67 3.09 10.71
N HIS A 71 5.86 3.30 11.26
CA HIS A 71 6.74 4.43 10.96
C HIS A 71 7.70 4.18 9.79
N ASN A 72 7.88 2.92 9.41
CA ASN A 72 8.82 2.51 8.35
C ASN A 72 8.07 2.17 7.06
N TRP A 73 8.37 2.87 5.97
CA TRP A 73 7.71 2.74 4.65
C TRP A 73 8.73 2.44 3.55
N PRO A 74 9.26 1.21 3.47
CA PRO A 74 10.30 0.83 2.53
C PRO A 74 9.86 1.01 1.08
N ALA A 75 10.77 1.50 0.24
CA ALA A 75 10.50 1.71 -1.18
C ALA A 75 10.18 0.42 -1.96
N LYS A 76 10.57 -0.74 -1.43
CA LYS A 76 10.26 -2.06 -2.00
C LYS A 76 8.76 -2.35 -2.10
N TYR A 77 7.93 -1.66 -1.29
CA TYR A 77 6.48 -1.81 -1.29
C TYR A 77 5.75 -0.70 -2.05
N ASP A 78 6.46 0.21 -2.71
CA ASP A 78 5.84 1.25 -3.52
C ASP A 78 5.25 0.62 -4.79
N MET A 79 3.96 0.87 -5.04
CA MET A 79 3.26 0.42 -6.22
C MET A 79 2.72 1.63 -6.98
N THR A 80 2.87 1.63 -8.31
CA THR A 80 2.33 2.68 -9.18
C THR A 80 1.21 2.11 -10.02
N LEU A 81 0.06 2.78 -10.01
CA LEU A 81 -1.12 2.43 -10.79
C LEU A 81 -1.23 3.35 -12.02
N ASP A 82 -2.07 2.97 -12.99
CA ASP A 82 -2.24 3.75 -14.22
C ASP A 82 -3.06 5.03 -14.00
N HIS A 83 -3.90 5.07 -12.97
CA HIS A 83 -4.84 6.14 -12.67
C HIS A 83 -4.65 6.71 -11.27
N ASN A 84 -5.08 7.98 -11.06
CA ASN A 84 -5.02 8.60 -9.74
C ASN A 84 -5.99 7.94 -8.77
N ILE A 85 -5.50 7.69 -7.56
CA ILE A 85 -6.27 7.04 -6.50
C ILE A 85 -7.19 8.09 -5.87
N VAL A 86 -8.46 7.74 -5.75
CA VAL A 86 -9.49 8.58 -5.14
C VAL A 86 -9.78 8.14 -3.72
N SER A 87 -9.91 6.84 -3.50
CA SER A 87 -10.07 6.27 -2.16
C SER A 87 -9.58 4.84 -2.07
N MET A 88 -9.40 4.37 -0.86
CA MET A 88 -8.93 3.02 -0.57
C MET A 88 -9.69 2.45 0.63
N GLY A 89 -9.96 1.14 0.59
CA GLY A 89 -10.49 0.37 1.72
C GLY A 89 -9.73 -0.95 1.85
N GLU A 90 -9.88 -1.60 2.98
CA GLU A 90 -9.23 -2.90 3.26
C GLU A 90 -10.25 -3.91 3.78
N GLN A 91 -10.14 -5.14 3.32
CA GLN A 91 -10.83 -6.31 3.87
C GLN A 91 -10.07 -7.58 3.49
N ASP A 92 -9.84 -8.46 4.47
CA ASP A 92 -9.24 -9.79 4.28
C ASP A 92 -7.92 -9.75 3.50
N PHE A 93 -6.98 -8.90 3.92
CA PHE A 93 -5.68 -8.64 3.28
C PHE A 93 -5.75 -8.12 1.83
N LYS A 94 -6.91 -7.64 1.41
CA LYS A 94 -7.09 -7.03 0.11
C LYS A 94 -7.33 -5.54 0.24
N LEU A 95 -6.54 -4.77 -0.49
CA LEU A 95 -6.78 -3.34 -0.66
C LEU A 95 -7.67 -3.13 -1.87
N TYR A 96 -8.81 -2.52 -1.65
CA TYR A 96 -9.71 -2.06 -2.69
C TYR A 96 -9.36 -0.62 -3.00
N VAL A 97 -8.80 -0.39 -4.16
CA VAL A 97 -8.31 0.92 -4.57
C VAL A 97 -9.21 1.46 -5.67
N THR A 98 -9.93 2.52 -5.39
CA THR A 98 -10.69 3.22 -6.42
C THR A 98 -9.88 4.37 -6.99
N THR A 99 -9.96 4.53 -8.29
CA THR A 99 -9.24 5.57 -9.03
C THR A 99 -10.20 6.45 -9.82
N ASP A 100 -9.70 7.48 -10.45
CA ASP A 100 -10.45 8.28 -11.41
C ASP A 100 -10.71 7.55 -12.75
N GLY A 101 -10.06 6.39 -12.93
CA GLY A 101 -10.25 5.46 -14.06
C GLY A 101 -10.81 4.11 -13.60
N SER A 102 -10.03 3.05 -13.70
CA SER A 102 -10.42 1.70 -13.30
C SER A 102 -10.08 1.42 -11.83
N PRO A 103 -10.93 0.74 -11.06
CA PRO A 103 -10.60 0.30 -9.71
C PRO A 103 -9.60 -0.88 -9.75
N TYR A 104 -8.88 -1.08 -8.63
CA TYR A 104 -7.91 -2.16 -8.45
C TYR A 104 -8.19 -2.91 -7.15
N ILE A 105 -7.85 -4.20 -7.13
CA ILE A 105 -7.75 -4.99 -5.92
C ILE A 105 -6.30 -5.46 -5.80
N ILE A 106 -5.68 -5.12 -4.69
CA ILE A 106 -4.28 -5.47 -4.40
C ILE A 106 -4.29 -6.47 -3.24
N ASP A 107 -3.84 -7.69 -3.50
CA ASP A 107 -3.65 -8.68 -2.45
C ASP A 107 -2.31 -8.42 -1.76
N VAL A 108 -2.38 -8.08 -0.48
CA VAL A 108 -1.20 -7.77 0.35
C VAL A 108 -0.78 -8.94 1.24
N SER A 109 -1.48 -10.07 1.18
CA SER A 109 -1.12 -11.28 1.93
C SER A 109 0.19 -11.90 1.44
N SER A 110 0.50 -11.71 0.17
CA SER A 110 1.71 -12.22 -0.49
C SER A 110 2.89 -11.24 -0.48
N CYS A 111 2.75 -10.12 0.22
CA CYS A 111 3.85 -9.17 0.37
C CYS A 111 4.86 -9.72 1.36
N ASP A 112 5.89 -10.39 0.84
CA ASP A 112 7.03 -10.87 1.61
C ASP A 112 8.12 -9.79 1.78
N ASP A 113 9.20 -10.15 2.49
CA ASP A 113 10.32 -9.22 2.78
C ASP A 113 11.04 -8.72 1.52
N THR A 114 10.78 -9.29 0.35
CA THR A 114 11.51 -8.98 -0.87
C THR A 114 10.69 -8.21 -1.89
N LYS A 115 9.39 -8.44 -1.98
CA LYS A 115 8.56 -7.84 -3.01
C LYS A 115 7.06 -7.90 -2.67
N CYS A 116 6.39 -6.78 -2.91
CA CYS A 116 4.94 -6.72 -2.96
C CYS A 116 4.51 -6.63 -4.43
N THR A 117 3.93 -7.70 -4.95
CA THR A 117 3.42 -7.68 -6.32
C THR A 117 1.93 -7.42 -6.26
N PRO A 118 1.43 -6.31 -6.78
CA PRO A 118 0.00 -6.10 -6.89
C PRO A 118 -0.56 -7.17 -7.83
N VAL A 119 -1.31 -8.11 -7.28
CA VAL A 119 -2.14 -8.97 -8.11
C VAL A 119 -3.38 -8.15 -8.44
N VAL A 120 -3.35 -7.49 -9.59
CA VAL A 120 -4.54 -6.84 -10.13
C VAL A 120 -5.44 -7.96 -10.66
N SER A 121 -6.30 -8.47 -9.79
CA SER A 121 -7.29 -9.46 -10.16
C SER A 121 -8.61 -8.78 -10.47
N ILE A 122 -8.75 -8.32 -11.71
CA ILE A 122 -10.05 -7.96 -12.24
C ILE A 122 -10.29 -8.87 -13.44
N ASP A 123 -11.14 -9.87 -13.26
CA ASP A 123 -11.42 -10.91 -14.25
C ASP A 123 -12.12 -10.41 -15.54
N THR A 124 -12.46 -9.15 -15.62
CA THR A 124 -13.08 -8.56 -16.81
C THR A 124 -12.54 -7.15 -17.02
N PRO A 125 -12.28 -6.74 -18.28
CA PRO A 125 -11.94 -5.36 -18.56
C PRO A 125 -13.10 -4.49 -18.07
N LEU A 126 -12.90 -3.85 -16.92
CA LEU A 126 -13.87 -2.92 -16.38
C LEU A 126 -14.02 -1.75 -17.36
N PRO A 127 -15.24 -1.41 -17.76
CA PRO A 127 -15.47 -0.11 -18.32
C PRO A 127 -14.93 0.92 -17.31
N ASN A 128 -14.44 2.04 -17.78
CA ASN A 128 -13.91 3.13 -16.96
C ASN A 128 -14.98 3.60 -15.94
N ILE A 129 -15.07 2.89 -14.80
CA ILE A 129 -16.02 3.16 -13.70
C ILE A 129 -15.24 3.87 -12.58
N GLY A 130 -14.67 5.02 -12.90
CA GLY A 130 -13.92 5.81 -11.96
C GLY A 130 -14.77 6.28 -10.77
N CYS A 131 -14.15 6.30 -9.60
CA CYS A 131 -14.73 6.92 -8.42
C CYS A 131 -14.65 8.45 -8.56
N ARG A 132 -15.77 9.12 -8.26
CA ARG A 132 -15.85 10.58 -8.43
C ARG A 132 -15.39 11.36 -7.19
N TYR A 133 -15.63 10.80 -6.00
CA TYR A 133 -15.43 11.53 -4.75
C TYR A 133 -14.82 10.64 -3.68
N ALA A 134 -13.77 11.10 -3.04
CA ALA A 134 -13.05 10.37 -1.99
C ALA A 134 -13.97 9.96 -0.81
N ASN A 135 -14.92 10.82 -0.46
CA ASN A 135 -15.83 10.56 0.66
C ASN A 135 -17.07 9.75 0.27
N ALA A 136 -17.21 9.38 -1.01
CA ALA A 136 -18.35 8.60 -1.52
C ALA A 136 -17.98 7.12 -1.68
N SER A 137 -17.29 6.58 -0.70
CA SER A 137 -16.86 5.18 -0.67
C SER A 137 -16.94 4.63 0.75
N VAL A 138 -17.29 3.35 0.87
CA VAL A 138 -17.40 2.67 2.14
C VAL A 138 -17.06 1.18 2.00
N MET A 139 -16.31 0.65 2.96
CA MET A 139 -16.11 -0.78 3.09
C MET A 139 -17.30 -1.42 3.79
N THR A 140 -17.81 -2.52 3.24
CA THR A 140 -18.89 -3.31 3.81
C THR A 140 -18.47 -4.78 3.90
N ARG A 141 -19.24 -5.59 4.63
CA ARG A 141 -18.99 -7.05 4.69
C ARG A 141 -19.10 -7.77 3.34
N HIS A 142 -19.70 -7.14 2.33
CA HIS A 142 -19.88 -7.73 0.99
C HIS A 142 -18.86 -7.24 -0.03
N GLY A 143 -18.02 -6.27 0.34
CA GLY A 143 -17.04 -5.63 -0.51
C GLY A 143 -17.04 -4.11 -0.38
N PHE A 144 -16.37 -3.45 -1.29
CA PHE A 144 -16.18 -2.01 -1.31
C PHE A 144 -17.22 -1.34 -2.21
N ILE A 145 -17.99 -0.41 -1.63
CA ILE A 145 -19.00 0.37 -2.36
C ILE A 145 -18.48 1.77 -2.60
N TYR A 146 -18.62 2.27 -3.82
CA TYR A 146 -18.25 3.63 -4.18
C TYR A 146 -19.18 4.25 -5.21
N ALA A 147 -19.24 5.58 -5.26
CA ALA A 147 -20.01 6.31 -6.25
C ALA A 147 -19.20 6.51 -7.53
N SER A 148 -19.76 6.09 -8.65
CA SER A 148 -19.23 6.28 -10.01
C SER A 148 -20.18 7.15 -10.84
N THR A 149 -19.78 7.42 -12.08
CA THR A 149 -20.67 8.09 -13.07
C THR A 149 -21.88 7.25 -13.46
N MET A 150 -21.82 5.95 -13.28
CA MET A 150 -22.89 4.99 -13.61
C MET A 150 -23.77 4.60 -12.40
N GLY A 151 -23.55 5.22 -11.25
CA GLY A 151 -24.25 4.91 -10.00
C GLY A 151 -23.35 4.33 -8.93
N LEU A 152 -23.95 3.70 -7.92
CA LEU A 152 -23.20 3.02 -6.86
C LEU A 152 -22.70 1.66 -7.34
N VAL A 153 -21.40 1.46 -7.24
CA VAL A 153 -20.73 0.23 -7.64
C VAL A 153 -20.29 -0.53 -6.39
N LEU A 154 -20.61 -1.82 -6.32
CA LEU A 154 -20.07 -2.76 -5.37
C LEU A 154 -18.94 -3.55 -6.04
N LEU A 155 -17.76 -3.49 -5.47
CA LEU A 155 -16.60 -4.29 -5.85
C LEU A 155 -16.38 -5.37 -4.81
N THR A 156 -16.44 -6.65 -5.21
CA THR A 156 -16.29 -7.79 -4.31
C THR A 156 -14.83 -8.29 -4.28
N GLY A 157 -14.45 -9.03 -3.23
CA GLY A 157 -13.10 -9.57 -3.07
C GLY A 157 -12.65 -10.59 -4.12
N THR A 158 -13.57 -11.06 -4.94
CA THR A 158 -13.30 -11.94 -6.09
C THR A 158 -12.99 -11.18 -7.38
N GLY A 159 -13.05 -9.83 -7.36
CA GLY A 159 -12.92 -8.99 -8.55
C GLY A 159 -14.23 -8.79 -9.33
N ALA A 160 -15.33 -9.43 -8.91
CA ALA A 160 -16.63 -9.17 -9.50
C ALA A 160 -17.16 -7.80 -9.06
N TRP A 161 -17.91 -7.15 -9.93
CA TRP A 161 -18.48 -5.84 -9.67
C TRP A 161 -19.95 -5.78 -10.10
N HIS A 162 -20.73 -4.96 -9.40
CA HIS A 162 -22.15 -4.78 -9.64
C HIS A 162 -22.54 -3.32 -9.48
N ILE A 163 -23.36 -2.79 -10.38
CA ILE A 163 -23.98 -1.47 -10.21
C ILE A 163 -25.26 -1.68 -9.40
N ILE A 164 -25.23 -1.33 -8.11
CA ILE A 164 -26.33 -1.55 -7.18
C ILE A 164 -27.55 -0.73 -7.58
N THR A 165 -27.33 0.48 -8.09
CA THR A 165 -28.39 1.44 -8.42
C THR A 165 -28.94 1.31 -9.85
N LYS A 166 -28.46 0.34 -10.63
CA LYS A 166 -28.89 0.12 -12.01
C LYS A 166 -30.43 0.01 -12.15
N LYS A 167 -31.07 -0.55 -11.13
CA LYS A 167 -32.52 -0.75 -11.11
C LYS A 167 -33.30 0.57 -10.94
N TRP A 168 -32.67 1.62 -10.44
CA TRP A 168 -33.31 2.91 -10.17
C TRP A 168 -32.93 4.01 -11.15
N PHE A 169 -31.79 3.88 -11.81
CA PHE A 169 -31.22 4.89 -12.71
C PHE A 169 -30.88 4.34 -14.11
N GLY A 170 -31.20 3.06 -14.39
CA GLY A 170 -31.06 2.49 -15.72
C GLY A 170 -32.31 2.81 -16.55
N GLU A 171 -32.14 3.44 -17.70
CA GLU A 171 -33.12 3.44 -18.79
C GLU A 171 -33.27 2.02 -19.34
#